data_c8598a0c89f7e8eb18d0a2b3fb331432
#
_entry.id   c8598a0c89f7e8eb18d0a2b3fb331432
#
_cell.length_a   1.000
_cell.length_b   1.000
_cell.length_c   1.000
_cell.angle_alpha   90.00
_cell.angle_beta   90.00
_cell.angle_gamma   90.00
#
_symmetry.space_group_name_H-M   'P 1'
#
loop_
_entity.id
_entity.type
_entity.pdbx_description
1 polymer ?
#
loop_
_entity_poly.entity_id
_entity_poly.type
_entity_poly.pdbx_seq_one_letter_code
_entity_poly.pdbx_strand_id
1 'polypeptide(L)'
;YLQVLYNKELQRVAQLQVDLDKEQVNKTEAMVNAGKVPLSQLYDIKAQLAKDEVTLTEATNNVQLALLDLAQSLELERSDRSFDIETPQIADAVAENMSSILPPETIFDQAVTFKPQIKEQEYLLESQKRMLKVAQAGYYPKLNFGASYSNGYYHTSMGGEYADTRSFGDQLKQNGQKIVGFSLSIPLFNRFQVRNSVRSARIGINNQQLMLENSKKTLYKEIQQAYYNATAAQEKYQASDKSVASSREAFSYAQARYDAGKSTVFEFN
;
A
#
# COMPACT_ATOMS: atom_id res chain seq x y z
N TYR A 1 9.82 3.17 -8.34
CA TYR A 1 10.58 4.09 -9.20
C TYR A 1 11.70 4.82 -8.45
N LEU A 2 11.38 5.61 -7.39
CA LEU A 2 12.38 6.35 -6.60
C LEU A 2 13.44 5.43 -5.97
N GLN A 3 13.07 4.22 -5.55
CA GLN A 3 14.01 3.23 -5.04
C GLN A 3 15.04 2.80 -6.08
N VAL A 4 14.64 2.67 -7.35
CA VAL A 4 15.57 2.36 -8.45
C VAL A 4 16.56 3.51 -8.65
N LEU A 5 16.07 4.77 -8.67
CA LEU A 5 16.95 5.94 -8.78
C LEU A 5 17.96 6.03 -7.63
N TYR A 6 17.48 5.79 -6.40
CA TYR A 6 18.34 5.77 -5.21
C TYR A 6 19.42 4.69 -5.30
N ASN A 7 19.04 3.46 -5.69
CA ASN A 7 20.01 2.36 -5.84
C ASN A 7 21.01 2.61 -6.97
N LYS A 8 20.58 3.23 -8.09
CA LYS A 8 21.49 3.64 -9.17
C LYS A 8 22.52 4.66 -8.69
N GLU A 9 22.09 5.61 -7.85
CA GLU A 9 23.03 6.60 -7.31
C GLU A 9 24.01 5.97 -6.33
N LEU A 10 23.58 5.03 -5.49
CA LEU A 10 24.47 4.25 -4.63
C LEU A 10 25.47 3.41 -5.45
N GLN A 11 25.03 2.79 -6.54
CA GLN A 11 25.92 2.06 -7.45
C GLN A 11 26.95 3.00 -8.07
N ARG A 12 26.52 4.20 -8.52
CA ARG A 12 27.42 5.21 -9.07
C ARG A 12 28.50 5.64 -8.07
N VAL A 13 28.10 5.88 -6.82
CA VAL A 13 29.03 6.23 -5.74
C VAL A 13 30.01 5.09 -5.47
N ALA A 14 29.54 3.84 -5.37
CA ALA A 14 30.38 2.67 -5.16
C ALA A 14 31.35 2.45 -6.34
N GLN A 15 30.94 2.71 -7.58
CA GLN A 15 31.81 2.66 -8.75
C GLN A 15 32.91 3.70 -8.68
N LEU A 16 32.61 4.95 -8.33
CA LEU A 16 33.57 6.03 -8.16
C LEU A 16 34.60 5.70 -7.07
N GLN A 17 34.19 5.07 -5.97
CA GLN A 17 35.06 4.64 -4.90
C GLN A 17 36.07 3.57 -5.40
N VAL A 18 35.55 2.55 -6.10
CA VAL A 18 36.44 1.51 -6.70
C VAL A 18 37.42 2.10 -7.70
N ASP A 19 37.01 3.07 -8.51
CA ASP A 19 37.90 3.73 -9.48
C ASP A 19 38.99 4.54 -8.77
N LEU A 20 38.63 5.25 -7.69
CA LEU A 20 39.57 5.97 -6.84
C LEU A 20 40.60 5.01 -6.20
N ASP A 21 40.12 3.90 -5.63
CA ASP A 21 40.99 2.91 -4.97
C ASP A 21 41.95 2.26 -5.97
N LYS A 22 41.52 1.99 -7.20
CA LYS A 22 42.40 1.49 -8.28
C LYS A 22 43.50 2.48 -8.59
N GLU A 23 43.19 3.76 -8.66
CA GLU A 23 44.22 4.80 -8.87
C GLU A 23 45.20 4.85 -7.70
N GLN A 24 44.70 4.75 -6.46
CA GLN A 24 45.55 4.70 -5.27
C GLN A 24 46.42 3.47 -5.22
N VAL A 25 45.94 2.28 -5.59
CA VAL A 25 46.74 1.06 -5.71
C VAL A 25 47.90 1.28 -6.68
N ASN A 26 47.61 1.81 -7.88
CA ASN A 26 48.64 2.06 -8.90
C ASN A 26 49.70 3.06 -8.40
N LYS A 27 49.30 4.15 -7.76
CA LYS A 27 50.18 5.18 -7.19
C LYS A 27 51.06 4.61 -6.05
N THR A 28 50.44 3.82 -5.16
CA THR A 28 51.16 3.20 -4.04
C THR A 28 52.11 2.13 -4.52
N GLU A 29 51.78 1.32 -5.52
CA GLU A 29 52.66 0.33 -6.13
C GLU A 29 53.90 0.98 -6.74
N ALA A 30 53.75 2.10 -7.44
CA ALA A 30 54.87 2.90 -7.94
C ALA A 30 55.76 3.44 -6.80
N MET A 31 55.13 3.86 -5.67
CA MET A 31 55.89 4.34 -4.50
C MET A 31 56.65 3.22 -3.79
N VAL A 32 56.06 2.02 -3.67
CA VAL A 32 56.74 0.82 -3.12
C VAL A 32 57.92 0.45 -4.00
N ASN A 33 57.73 0.41 -5.32
CA ASN A 33 58.83 0.10 -6.27
C ASN A 33 59.95 1.14 -6.23
N ALA A 34 59.64 2.39 -5.89
CA ALA A 34 60.61 3.45 -5.66
C ALA A 34 61.21 3.44 -4.24
N GLY A 35 60.86 2.49 -3.38
CA GLY A 35 61.34 2.40 -2.00
C GLY A 35 60.84 3.50 -1.05
N LYS A 36 59.78 4.24 -1.41
CA LYS A 36 59.29 5.39 -0.65
C LYS A 36 58.28 5.01 0.45
N VAL A 37 57.60 3.87 0.29
CA VAL A 37 56.61 3.39 1.25
C VAL A 37 56.75 1.87 1.46
N PRO A 38 56.35 1.34 2.63
CA PRO A 38 56.47 -0.09 2.91
C PRO A 38 55.45 -0.91 2.12
N LEU A 39 55.82 -2.16 1.82
CA LEU A 39 54.96 -3.11 1.09
C LEU A 39 53.62 -3.40 1.81
N SER A 40 53.59 -3.32 3.14
CA SER A 40 52.35 -3.50 3.94
C SER A 40 51.28 -2.51 3.51
N GLN A 41 51.64 -1.26 3.24
CA GLN A 41 50.69 -0.23 2.82
C GLN A 41 50.03 -0.56 1.47
N LEU A 42 50.74 -1.22 0.55
CA LEU A 42 50.12 -1.70 -0.70
C LEU A 42 49.08 -2.78 -0.46
N TYR A 43 49.38 -3.72 0.46
CA TYR A 43 48.40 -4.77 0.80
C TYR A 43 47.17 -4.22 1.53
N ASP A 44 47.33 -3.21 2.38
CA ASP A 44 46.21 -2.54 3.05
C ASP A 44 45.25 -1.90 2.03
N ILE A 45 45.80 -1.19 1.03
CA ILE A 45 44.99 -0.57 -0.03
C ILE A 45 44.35 -1.62 -0.95
N LYS A 46 45.07 -2.70 -1.29
CA LYS A 46 44.48 -3.81 -2.06
C LYS A 46 43.35 -4.51 -1.31
N ALA A 47 43.45 -4.63 0.02
CA ALA A 47 42.39 -5.16 0.85
C ALA A 47 41.14 -4.23 0.87
N GLN A 48 41.40 -2.91 0.92
CA GLN A 48 40.30 -1.93 0.83
C GLN A 48 39.63 -1.98 -0.55
N LEU A 49 40.37 -1.99 -1.65
CA LEU A 49 39.83 -2.15 -3.00
C LEU A 49 38.94 -3.40 -3.12
N ALA A 50 39.42 -4.55 -2.61
CA ALA A 50 38.63 -5.79 -2.65
C ALA A 50 37.29 -5.66 -1.88
N LYS A 51 37.29 -4.94 -0.74
CA LYS A 51 36.07 -4.66 0.03
C LYS A 51 35.09 -3.75 -0.74
N ASP A 52 35.61 -2.72 -1.40
CA ASP A 52 34.79 -1.79 -2.15
C ASP A 52 34.26 -2.40 -3.46
N GLU A 53 34.98 -3.35 -4.07
CA GLU A 53 34.49 -4.18 -5.17
C GLU A 53 33.29 -5.08 -4.74
N VAL A 54 33.30 -5.61 -3.49
CA VAL A 54 32.14 -6.32 -2.93
C VAL A 54 30.98 -5.36 -2.78
N THR A 55 31.19 -4.17 -2.23
CA THR A 55 30.14 -3.13 -2.07
C THR A 55 29.53 -2.74 -3.42
N LEU A 56 30.36 -2.58 -4.45
CA LEU A 56 29.87 -2.32 -5.82
C LEU A 56 29.03 -3.47 -6.37
N THR A 57 29.44 -4.71 -6.12
CA THR A 57 28.68 -5.89 -6.53
C THR A 57 27.32 -5.94 -5.85
N GLU A 58 27.27 -5.66 -4.54
CA GLU A 58 26.00 -5.58 -3.79
C GLU A 58 25.10 -4.44 -4.31
N ALA A 59 25.66 -3.26 -4.54
CA ALA A 59 24.93 -2.11 -5.09
C ALA A 59 24.38 -2.43 -6.48
N THR A 60 25.15 -3.11 -7.33
CA THR A 60 24.72 -3.54 -8.66
C THR A 60 23.56 -4.53 -8.58
N ASN A 61 23.65 -5.51 -7.68
CA ASN A 61 22.57 -6.46 -7.44
C ASN A 61 21.29 -5.76 -6.95
N ASN A 62 21.42 -4.79 -6.03
CA ASN A 62 20.28 -4.03 -5.52
C ASN A 62 19.57 -3.21 -6.62
N VAL A 63 20.29 -2.68 -7.61
CA VAL A 63 19.69 -2.04 -8.80
C VAL A 63 18.87 -3.06 -9.59
N GLN A 64 19.44 -4.26 -9.85
CA GLN A 64 18.72 -5.29 -10.62
C GLN A 64 17.46 -5.77 -9.91
N LEU A 65 17.51 -5.96 -8.59
CA LEU A 65 16.34 -6.33 -7.80
C LEU A 65 15.28 -5.23 -7.82
N ALA A 66 15.65 -3.98 -7.67
CA ALA A 66 14.72 -2.87 -7.70
C ALA A 66 14.08 -2.65 -9.08
N LEU A 67 14.80 -2.92 -10.17
CA LEU A 67 14.27 -2.94 -11.53
C LEU A 67 13.28 -4.10 -11.72
N LEU A 68 13.61 -5.28 -11.19
CA LEU A 68 12.71 -6.44 -11.22
C LEU A 68 11.40 -6.17 -10.49
N ASP A 69 11.46 -5.60 -9.29
CA ASP A 69 10.29 -5.23 -8.49
C ASP A 69 9.43 -4.20 -9.24
N LEU A 70 10.06 -3.23 -9.88
CA LEU A 70 9.35 -2.23 -10.69
C LEU A 70 8.68 -2.87 -11.90
N ALA A 71 9.38 -3.73 -12.63
CA ALA A 71 8.84 -4.44 -13.79
C ALA A 71 7.66 -5.34 -13.41
N GLN A 72 7.74 -6.01 -12.26
CA GLN A 72 6.65 -6.81 -11.73
C GLN A 72 5.45 -5.93 -11.34
N SER A 73 5.70 -4.77 -10.72
CA SER A 73 4.63 -3.82 -10.37
C SER A 73 3.93 -3.22 -11.59
N LEU A 74 4.61 -3.18 -12.74
CA LEU A 74 4.08 -2.75 -14.03
C LEU A 74 3.46 -3.90 -14.85
N GLU A 75 3.41 -5.12 -14.29
CA GLU A 75 2.91 -6.34 -14.96
C GLU A 75 3.59 -6.62 -16.32
N LEU A 76 4.88 -6.30 -16.44
CA LEU A 76 5.64 -6.60 -17.63
C LEU A 76 5.91 -8.13 -17.70
N GLU A 77 5.42 -8.81 -18.74
CA GLU A 77 5.45 -10.28 -18.85
C GLU A 77 6.86 -10.89 -18.87
N ARG A 78 7.87 -10.12 -19.28
CA ARG A 78 9.30 -10.43 -19.15
C ARG A 78 10.05 -9.11 -19.09
N SER A 79 10.66 -8.80 -17.95
CA SER A 79 11.67 -7.74 -17.92
C SER A 79 12.88 -8.24 -18.71
N ASP A 80 13.00 -7.81 -19.95
CA ASP A 80 14.25 -7.97 -20.69
C ASP A 80 15.35 -7.29 -19.88
N ARG A 81 16.58 -7.79 -19.93
CA ARG A 81 17.75 -7.16 -19.25
C ARG A 81 18.00 -5.73 -19.72
N SER A 82 17.34 -5.29 -20.79
CA SER A 82 17.35 -3.93 -21.31
C SER A 82 16.34 -3.00 -20.62
N PHE A 83 15.46 -3.50 -19.71
CA PHE A 83 14.51 -2.64 -18.99
C PHE A 83 15.28 -1.71 -18.05
N ASP A 84 15.14 -0.43 -18.29
CA ASP A 84 15.75 0.61 -17.49
C ASP A 84 14.81 1.82 -17.39
N ILE A 85 15.09 2.73 -16.45
CA ILE A 85 14.32 3.95 -16.23
C ILE A 85 15.15 5.18 -16.59
N GLU A 86 14.46 6.17 -17.13
CA GLU A 86 15.04 7.49 -17.35
C GLU A 86 15.27 8.20 -16.00
N THR A 87 16.41 8.87 -15.86
CA THR A 87 16.72 9.66 -14.67
C THR A 87 16.26 11.10 -14.89
N PRO A 88 15.17 11.54 -14.22
CA PRO A 88 14.68 12.91 -14.36
C PRO A 88 15.64 13.91 -13.69
N GLN A 89 15.64 15.14 -14.14
CA GLN A 89 16.29 16.24 -13.43
C GLN A 89 15.44 16.66 -12.24
N ILE A 90 15.71 16.06 -11.07
CA ILE A 90 14.87 16.21 -9.86
C ILE A 90 15.06 17.59 -9.22
N ALA A 91 16.21 18.23 -9.37
CA ALA A 91 16.56 19.49 -8.69
C ALA A 91 15.55 20.63 -8.97
N ASP A 92 15.13 20.78 -10.21
CA ASP A 92 14.20 21.85 -10.61
C ASP A 92 12.76 21.54 -10.14
N ALA A 93 12.33 20.29 -10.23
CA ALA A 93 11.01 19.86 -9.79
C ALA A 93 10.82 19.96 -8.26
N VAL A 94 11.88 19.74 -7.48
CA VAL A 94 11.84 19.87 -6.01
C VAL A 94 11.73 21.34 -5.61
N ALA A 95 12.47 22.24 -6.24
CA ALA A 95 12.45 23.67 -5.92
C ALA A 95 11.07 24.31 -6.20
N GLU A 96 10.41 23.90 -7.26
CA GLU A 96 9.12 24.44 -7.68
C GLU A 96 7.94 23.98 -6.80
N ASN A 97 7.97 22.74 -6.35
CA ASN A 97 6.89 22.15 -5.53
C ASN A 97 7.01 22.41 -4.03
N MET A 98 8.14 22.90 -3.54
CA MET A 98 8.39 23.13 -2.11
C MET A 98 7.67 24.35 -1.52
N SER A 99 7.19 25.28 -2.35
CA SER A 99 6.59 26.55 -1.88
C SER A 99 5.11 26.49 -1.54
N SER A 100 4.42 25.34 -1.72
CA SER A 100 2.95 25.27 -1.70
C SER A 100 2.34 24.19 -0.79
N ILE A 101 3.05 23.76 0.26
CA ILE A 101 2.45 22.78 1.21
C ILE A 101 1.39 23.50 2.03
N LEU A 102 0.11 23.19 1.78
CA LEU A 102 -1.02 23.74 2.52
C LEU A 102 -1.03 23.24 3.98
N PRO A 103 -1.55 24.03 4.93
CA PRO A 103 -1.72 23.61 6.32
C PRO A 103 -2.59 22.33 6.43
N PRO A 104 -2.31 21.44 7.40
CA PRO A 104 -3.04 20.17 7.56
C PRO A 104 -4.55 20.36 7.72
N GLU A 105 -4.99 21.43 8.39
CA GLU A 105 -6.40 21.74 8.60
C GLU A 105 -7.12 21.98 7.27
N THR A 106 -6.52 22.78 6.39
CA THR A 106 -7.10 23.08 5.07
C THR A 106 -7.21 21.82 4.19
N ILE A 107 -6.17 20.98 4.22
CA ILE A 107 -6.17 19.70 3.50
C ILE A 107 -7.25 18.77 4.06
N PHE A 108 -7.40 18.71 5.38
CA PHE A 108 -8.39 17.87 6.04
C PHE A 108 -9.81 18.29 5.68
N ASP A 109 -10.14 19.58 5.77
CA ASP A 109 -11.47 20.11 5.45
C ASP A 109 -11.88 19.77 4.01
N GLN A 110 -10.96 19.85 3.08
CA GLN A 110 -11.19 19.42 1.71
C GLN A 110 -11.33 17.89 1.62
N ALA A 111 -10.41 17.14 2.22
CA ALA A 111 -10.36 15.68 2.14
C ALA A 111 -11.64 15.01 2.68
N VAL A 112 -12.21 15.51 3.77
CA VAL A 112 -13.45 14.98 4.35
C VAL A 112 -14.60 14.98 3.34
N THR A 113 -14.64 15.94 2.41
CA THR A 113 -15.74 16.08 1.46
C THR A 113 -15.72 15.05 0.31
N PHE A 114 -14.53 14.58 -0.09
CA PHE A 114 -14.41 13.71 -1.26
C PHE A 114 -13.77 12.33 -0.99
N LYS A 115 -13.11 12.14 0.15
CA LYS A 115 -12.43 10.86 0.46
C LYS A 115 -13.44 9.71 0.52
N PRO A 116 -13.28 8.64 -0.30
CA PRO A 116 -14.20 7.52 -0.35
C PRO A 116 -14.40 6.82 1.00
N GLN A 117 -13.35 6.72 1.81
CA GLN A 117 -13.37 6.11 3.14
C GLN A 117 -14.34 6.82 4.10
N ILE A 118 -14.43 8.15 4.04
CA ILE A 118 -15.37 8.91 4.87
C ILE A 118 -16.79 8.72 4.35
N LYS A 119 -17.00 8.79 3.03
CA LYS A 119 -18.31 8.53 2.42
C LYS A 119 -18.83 7.12 2.70
N GLU A 120 -17.94 6.12 2.68
CA GLU A 120 -18.28 4.76 3.09
C GLU A 120 -18.88 4.73 4.50
N GLN A 121 -18.21 5.35 5.47
CA GLN A 121 -18.69 5.38 6.85
C GLN A 121 -20.00 6.17 7.00
N GLU A 122 -20.22 7.22 6.20
CA GLU A 122 -21.47 7.97 6.17
C GLU A 122 -22.62 7.11 5.61
N TYR A 123 -22.40 6.36 4.53
CA TYR A 123 -23.39 5.43 3.99
C TYR A 123 -23.68 4.25 4.93
N LEU A 124 -22.67 3.74 5.63
CA LEU A 124 -22.86 2.72 6.66
C LEU A 124 -23.70 3.26 7.82
N LEU A 125 -23.50 4.52 8.23
CA LEU A 125 -24.33 5.16 9.24
C LEU A 125 -25.79 5.30 8.77
N GLU A 126 -26.00 5.72 7.53
CA GLU A 126 -27.34 5.79 6.96
C GLU A 126 -28.00 4.40 6.86
N SER A 127 -27.22 3.37 6.50
CA SER A 127 -27.68 1.97 6.51
C SER A 127 -28.16 1.56 7.91
N GLN A 128 -27.41 1.85 8.97
CA GLN A 128 -27.81 1.55 10.35
C GLN A 128 -29.09 2.29 10.75
N LYS A 129 -29.28 3.54 10.30
CA LYS A 129 -30.55 4.28 10.51
C LYS A 129 -31.71 3.61 9.80
N ARG A 130 -31.50 3.04 8.59
CA ARG A 130 -32.55 2.25 7.89
C ARG A 130 -32.82 0.93 8.60
N MET A 131 -31.78 0.25 9.13
CA MET A 131 -31.95 -0.96 9.93
C MET A 131 -32.78 -0.72 11.19
N LEU A 132 -32.68 0.45 11.81
CA LEU A 132 -33.59 0.83 12.90
C LEU A 132 -35.04 0.85 12.45
N LYS A 133 -35.36 1.41 11.26
CA LYS A 133 -36.70 1.39 10.70
C LYS A 133 -37.20 -0.03 10.43
N VAL A 134 -36.32 -0.91 9.93
CA VAL A 134 -36.62 -2.34 9.74
C VAL A 134 -36.95 -3.01 11.07
N ALA A 135 -36.19 -2.74 12.14
CA ALA A 135 -36.48 -3.27 13.47
C ALA A 135 -37.82 -2.76 14.01
N GLN A 136 -38.17 -1.48 13.77
CA GLN A 136 -39.46 -0.89 14.15
C GLN A 136 -40.62 -1.47 13.38
N ALA A 137 -40.42 -1.92 12.13
CA ALA A 137 -41.46 -2.57 11.32
C ALA A 137 -41.98 -3.84 11.97
N GLY A 138 -41.23 -4.46 12.90
CA GLY A 138 -41.72 -5.59 13.69
C GLY A 138 -42.92 -5.29 14.62
N TYR A 139 -43.24 -4.02 14.85
CA TYR A 139 -44.44 -3.63 15.60
C TYR A 139 -45.71 -3.58 14.76
N TYR A 140 -45.59 -3.59 13.42
CA TYR A 140 -46.71 -3.47 12.51
C TYR A 140 -47.17 -4.83 12.00
N PRO A 141 -48.47 -4.94 11.59
CA PRO A 141 -49.01 -6.12 10.93
C PRO A 141 -48.25 -6.46 9.65
N LYS A 142 -48.09 -7.76 9.39
CA LYS A 142 -47.47 -8.29 8.17
C LYS A 142 -48.55 -8.91 7.29
N LEU A 143 -48.68 -8.43 6.08
CA LEU A 143 -49.49 -9.02 5.04
C LEU A 143 -48.59 -9.77 4.05
N ASN A 144 -48.80 -11.07 3.91
CA ASN A 144 -48.09 -11.89 2.94
C ASN A 144 -49.06 -12.34 1.85
N PHE A 145 -48.62 -12.30 0.62
CA PHE A 145 -49.25 -12.90 -0.54
C PHE A 145 -48.45 -14.09 -0.98
N GLY A 146 -49.11 -15.22 -1.18
CA GLY A 146 -48.49 -16.44 -1.69
C GLY A 146 -49.26 -16.98 -2.86
N ALA A 147 -48.57 -17.38 -3.91
CA ALA A 147 -49.13 -18.13 -5.02
C ALA A 147 -48.24 -19.34 -5.26
N SER A 148 -48.85 -20.51 -5.33
CA SER A 148 -48.10 -21.74 -5.64
C SER A 148 -48.84 -22.56 -6.67
N TYR A 149 -48.06 -23.23 -7.50
CA TYR A 149 -48.55 -24.29 -8.39
C TYR A 149 -47.83 -25.56 -8.00
N SER A 150 -48.59 -26.61 -7.69
CA SER A 150 -48.06 -27.93 -7.41
C SER A 150 -48.73 -28.95 -8.33
N ASN A 151 -47.95 -29.92 -8.73
CA ASN A 151 -48.44 -31.05 -9.48
C ASN A 151 -47.71 -32.30 -8.98
N GLY A 152 -48.39 -33.43 -8.96
CA GLY A 152 -47.81 -34.66 -8.42
C GLY A 152 -48.30 -35.89 -9.16
N TYR A 153 -47.38 -36.84 -9.29
CA TYR A 153 -47.65 -38.18 -9.74
C TYR A 153 -47.57 -39.12 -8.54
N TYR A 154 -48.59 -39.93 -8.36
CA TYR A 154 -48.69 -40.92 -7.30
C TYR A 154 -48.81 -42.28 -7.92
N HIS A 155 -47.91 -43.20 -7.56
CA HIS A 155 -48.00 -44.62 -7.95
C HIS A 155 -48.21 -45.44 -6.68
N THR A 156 -49.31 -46.15 -6.62
CA THR A 156 -49.62 -47.03 -5.48
C THR A 156 -49.38 -48.46 -5.89
N SER A 157 -48.43 -49.10 -5.24
CA SER A 157 -48.07 -50.51 -5.50
C SER A 157 -48.98 -51.51 -4.77
N MET A 158 -49.81 -51.03 -3.83
CA MET A 158 -50.82 -51.85 -3.16
C MET A 158 -52.12 -51.74 -3.88
N GLY A 159 -52.59 -52.83 -4.47
CA GLY A 159 -53.91 -52.93 -5.09
C GLY A 159 -55.00 -52.72 -4.04
N GLY A 160 -55.93 -51.84 -4.32
CA GLY A 160 -57.11 -51.53 -3.49
C GLY A 160 -58.02 -50.51 -4.19
N GLU A 161 -59.23 -50.36 -3.68
CA GLU A 161 -60.28 -49.49 -4.23
C GLU A 161 -59.82 -48.01 -4.36
N TYR A 162 -58.71 -47.61 -3.74
CA TYR A 162 -58.14 -46.25 -3.77
C TYR A 162 -56.84 -46.12 -4.58
N ALA A 163 -56.45 -47.16 -5.34
CA ALA A 163 -55.28 -47.07 -6.20
C ALA A 163 -55.58 -46.16 -7.40
N ASP A 164 -54.78 -45.10 -7.59
CA ASP A 164 -54.88 -44.26 -8.78
C ASP A 164 -54.16 -44.99 -9.94
N THR A 165 -54.93 -45.59 -10.83
CA THR A 165 -54.49 -46.36 -11.98
C THR A 165 -54.28 -45.52 -13.25
N ARG A 166 -54.46 -44.19 -13.14
CA ARG A 166 -54.31 -43.28 -14.29
C ARG A 166 -52.88 -43.21 -14.76
N SER A 167 -52.73 -43.01 -16.05
CA SER A 167 -51.38 -42.85 -16.64
C SER A 167 -50.70 -41.63 -16.08
N PHE A 168 -49.35 -41.59 -16.16
CA PHE A 168 -48.52 -40.44 -15.76
C PHE A 168 -49.03 -39.12 -16.38
N GLY A 169 -49.31 -39.12 -17.68
CA GLY A 169 -49.82 -37.95 -18.42
C GLY A 169 -51.16 -37.48 -17.95
N ASP A 170 -52.08 -38.39 -17.59
CA ASP A 170 -53.42 -38.05 -17.08
C ASP A 170 -53.36 -37.52 -15.66
N GLN A 171 -52.48 -38.09 -14.82
CA GLN A 171 -52.26 -37.56 -13.49
C GLN A 171 -51.67 -36.15 -13.51
N LEU A 172 -50.66 -35.88 -14.35
CA LEU A 172 -50.11 -34.53 -14.49
C LEU A 172 -51.12 -33.50 -14.98
N LYS A 173 -52.07 -33.89 -15.82
CA LYS A 173 -53.14 -32.98 -16.28
C LYS A 173 -54.21 -32.72 -15.21
N GLN A 174 -54.48 -33.68 -14.34
CA GLN A 174 -55.58 -33.61 -13.39
C GLN A 174 -55.14 -33.22 -11.99
N ASN A 175 -53.90 -33.54 -11.58
CA ASN A 175 -53.40 -33.27 -10.26
C ASN A 175 -52.82 -31.85 -10.10
N GLY A 176 -52.88 -31.02 -11.13
CA GLY A 176 -52.43 -29.64 -11.09
C GLY A 176 -53.24 -28.79 -10.13
N GLN A 177 -52.61 -28.34 -9.04
CA GLN A 177 -53.23 -27.49 -8.01
C GLN A 177 -52.63 -26.08 -8.09
N LYS A 178 -53.51 -25.08 -8.17
CA LYS A 178 -53.16 -23.66 -8.10
C LYS A 178 -53.71 -23.10 -6.80
N ILE A 179 -52.81 -22.64 -5.93
CA ILE A 179 -53.20 -22.08 -4.63
C ILE A 179 -52.76 -20.61 -4.61
N VAL A 180 -53.73 -19.74 -4.32
CA VAL A 180 -53.49 -18.30 -4.09
C VAL A 180 -54.03 -17.95 -2.73
N GLY A 181 -53.24 -17.29 -1.94
CA GLY A 181 -53.62 -16.95 -0.57
C GLY A 181 -53.04 -15.65 -0.07
N PHE A 182 -53.75 -15.02 0.85
CA PHE A 182 -53.28 -13.89 1.65
C PHE A 182 -53.26 -14.31 3.11
N SER A 183 -52.16 -13.95 3.82
CA SER A 183 -52.11 -14.15 5.26
C SER A 183 -51.76 -12.85 5.96
N LEU A 184 -52.55 -12.42 6.93
CA LEU A 184 -52.34 -11.26 7.78
C LEU A 184 -51.91 -11.74 9.17
N SER A 185 -50.71 -11.33 9.60
CA SER A 185 -50.14 -11.63 10.91
C SER A 185 -50.00 -10.36 11.74
N ILE A 186 -50.70 -10.27 12.87
CA ILE A 186 -50.70 -9.12 13.78
C ILE A 186 -50.00 -9.55 15.08
N PRO A 187 -48.78 -9.04 15.38
CA PRO A 187 -48.06 -9.40 16.60
C PRO A 187 -48.69 -8.66 17.81
N LEU A 188 -49.37 -9.37 18.69
CA LEU A 188 -49.92 -8.81 19.92
C LEU A 188 -48.90 -8.82 21.06
N PHE A 189 -48.16 -9.91 21.21
CA PHE A 189 -47.09 -10.05 22.19
C PHE A 189 -45.99 -10.98 21.68
N ASN A 190 -44.74 -10.49 21.70
CA ASN A 190 -43.55 -11.20 21.18
C ASN A 190 -42.42 -11.28 22.20
N ARG A 191 -42.69 -11.40 23.50
CA ARG A 191 -41.71 -11.49 24.58
C ARG A 191 -40.67 -10.37 24.55
N PHE A 192 -41.05 -9.16 24.18
CA PHE A 192 -40.17 -8.00 24.02
C PHE A 192 -39.09 -8.12 22.93
N GLN A 193 -39.16 -9.09 22.05
CA GLN A 193 -38.14 -9.33 21.03
C GLN A 193 -37.98 -8.10 20.12
N VAL A 194 -39.08 -7.50 19.63
CA VAL A 194 -39.04 -6.30 18.79
C VAL A 194 -38.42 -5.12 19.57
N ARG A 195 -38.80 -4.93 20.84
CA ARG A 195 -38.27 -3.90 21.70
C ARG A 195 -36.74 -4.02 21.84
N ASN A 196 -36.26 -5.26 22.04
CA ASN A 196 -34.83 -5.52 22.17
C ASN A 196 -34.08 -5.31 20.84
N SER A 197 -34.68 -5.72 19.71
CA SER A 197 -34.14 -5.46 18.35
C SER A 197 -34.01 -3.96 18.08
N VAL A 198 -35.03 -3.15 18.43
CA VAL A 198 -34.98 -1.69 18.31
C VAL A 198 -33.88 -1.07 19.19
N ARG A 199 -33.70 -1.56 20.43
CA ARG A 199 -32.62 -1.10 21.31
C ARG A 199 -31.23 -1.45 20.74
N SER A 200 -31.09 -2.68 20.27
CA SER A 200 -29.83 -3.13 19.62
C SER A 200 -29.52 -2.29 18.37
N ALA A 201 -30.53 -2.01 17.53
CA ALA A 201 -30.35 -1.16 16.35
C ALA A 201 -29.92 0.28 16.72
N ARG A 202 -30.44 0.85 17.82
CA ARG A 202 -30.00 2.17 18.32
C ARG A 202 -28.53 2.15 18.77
N ILE A 203 -28.12 1.09 19.47
CA ILE A 203 -26.71 0.90 19.85
C ILE A 203 -25.84 0.78 18.59
N GLY A 204 -26.30 0.06 17.57
CA GLY A 204 -25.64 -0.05 16.26
C GLY A 204 -25.39 1.31 15.61
N ILE A 205 -26.38 2.21 15.65
CA ILE A 205 -26.23 3.59 15.15
C ILE A 205 -25.14 4.34 15.91
N ASN A 206 -25.16 4.30 17.25
CA ASN A 206 -24.15 4.98 18.07
C ASN A 206 -22.73 4.43 17.80
N ASN A 207 -22.60 3.11 17.70
CA ASN A 207 -21.33 2.50 17.35
C ASN A 207 -20.83 2.95 15.97
N GLN A 208 -21.71 2.99 14.96
CA GLN A 208 -21.33 3.43 13.62
C GLN A 208 -20.98 4.92 13.57
N GLN A 209 -21.62 5.74 14.39
CA GLN A 209 -21.28 7.16 14.53
C GLN A 209 -19.88 7.33 15.11
N LEU A 210 -19.54 6.56 16.15
CA LEU A 210 -18.18 6.56 16.72
C LEU A 210 -17.14 6.05 15.73
N MET A 211 -17.48 5.07 14.87
CA MET A 211 -16.60 4.61 13.80
C MET A 211 -16.33 5.70 12.76
N LEU A 212 -17.38 6.46 12.36
CA LEU A 212 -17.23 7.62 11.47
C LEU A 212 -16.30 8.69 12.08
N GLU A 213 -16.51 9.03 13.34
CA GLU A 213 -15.64 10.00 14.06
C GLU A 213 -14.20 9.49 14.14
N ASN A 214 -14.01 8.20 14.43
CA ASN A 214 -12.67 7.60 14.47
C ASN A 214 -11.99 7.61 13.08
N SER A 215 -12.74 7.33 12.01
CA SER A 215 -12.22 7.43 10.64
C SER A 215 -11.77 8.86 10.31
N LYS A 216 -12.53 9.87 10.72
CA LYS A 216 -12.15 11.28 10.55
C LYS A 216 -10.86 11.62 11.33
N LYS A 217 -10.74 11.15 12.59
CA LYS A 217 -9.52 11.34 13.39
C LYS A 217 -8.30 10.64 12.78
N THR A 218 -8.49 9.44 12.25
CA THR A 218 -7.43 8.68 11.57
C THR A 218 -6.97 9.43 10.32
N LEU A 219 -7.90 9.90 9.49
CA LEU A 219 -7.57 10.70 8.31
C LEU A 219 -6.80 11.98 8.67
N TYR A 220 -7.23 12.69 9.73
CA TYR A 220 -6.51 13.88 10.20
C TYR A 220 -5.09 13.57 10.65
N LYS A 221 -4.92 12.47 11.41
CA LYS A 221 -3.61 11.99 11.84
C LYS A 221 -2.71 11.65 10.65
N GLU A 222 -3.23 10.95 9.64
CA GLU A 222 -2.49 10.60 8.42
C GLU A 222 -2.02 11.85 7.66
N ILE A 223 -2.90 12.86 7.53
CA ILE A 223 -2.56 14.14 6.90
C ILE A 223 -1.47 14.87 7.69
N GLN A 224 -1.59 14.93 9.02
CA GLN A 224 -0.56 15.54 9.87
C GLN A 224 0.78 14.82 9.76
N GLN A 225 0.77 13.48 9.77
CA GLN A 225 2.00 12.69 9.61
C GLN A 225 2.65 12.94 8.25
N ALA A 226 1.86 12.98 7.18
CA ALA A 226 2.35 13.28 5.84
C ALA A 226 2.95 14.69 5.76
N TYR A 227 2.29 15.67 6.37
CA TYR A 227 2.77 17.05 6.44
C TYR A 227 4.11 17.14 7.16
N TYR A 228 4.21 16.59 8.37
CA TYR A 228 5.48 16.61 9.13
C TYR A 228 6.59 15.85 8.42
N ASN A 229 6.29 14.72 7.78
CA ASN A 229 7.26 13.98 7.00
C ASN A 229 7.76 14.79 5.80
N ALA A 230 6.86 15.49 5.10
CA ALA A 230 7.22 16.34 3.97
C ALA A 230 8.10 17.52 4.42
N THR A 231 7.73 18.20 5.51
CA THR A 231 8.51 19.31 6.07
C THR A 231 9.90 18.83 6.52
N ALA A 232 9.96 17.72 7.26
CA ALA A 232 11.24 17.15 7.69
C ALA A 232 12.12 16.71 6.51
N ALA A 233 11.52 16.14 5.46
CA ALA A 233 12.25 15.77 4.23
C ALA A 233 12.80 17.02 3.52
N GLN A 234 12.05 18.11 3.47
CA GLN A 234 12.49 19.39 2.94
C GLN A 234 13.68 19.96 3.69
N GLU A 235 13.59 20.03 5.02
CA GLU A 235 14.68 20.53 5.86
C GLU A 235 15.94 19.66 5.71
N LYS A 236 15.74 18.33 5.67
CA LYS A 236 16.85 17.38 5.44
C LYS A 236 17.52 17.58 4.09
N TYR A 237 16.72 17.81 3.04
CA TYR A 237 17.27 18.08 1.70
C TYR A 237 18.14 19.35 1.71
N GLN A 238 17.62 20.46 2.27
CA GLN A 238 18.37 21.71 2.35
C GLN A 238 19.66 21.58 3.19
N ALA A 239 19.59 20.86 4.31
CA ALA A 239 20.77 20.58 5.13
C ALA A 239 21.80 19.71 4.39
N SER A 240 21.32 18.68 3.65
CA SER A 240 22.17 17.81 2.84
C SER A 240 22.85 18.56 1.70
N ASP A 241 22.15 19.46 1.02
CA ASP A 241 22.72 20.29 -0.04
C ASP A 241 23.87 21.16 0.47
N LYS A 242 23.66 21.83 1.61
CA LYS A 242 24.74 22.60 2.29
C LYS A 242 25.92 21.71 2.72
N SER A 243 25.61 20.50 3.20
CA SER A 243 26.64 19.52 3.59
C SER A 243 27.45 19.07 2.38
N VAL A 244 26.82 18.79 1.24
CA VAL A 244 27.50 18.41 -0.01
C VAL A 244 28.42 19.53 -0.49
N ALA A 245 27.95 20.78 -0.47
CA ALA A 245 28.80 21.93 -0.85
C ALA A 245 30.06 22.00 0.02
N SER A 246 29.89 21.91 1.36
CA SER A 246 31.02 21.95 2.30
C SER A 246 31.98 20.76 2.15
N SER A 247 31.42 19.55 1.95
CA SER A 247 32.21 18.34 1.75
C SER A 247 33.03 18.38 0.45
N ARG A 248 32.47 18.97 -0.61
CA ARG A 248 33.15 19.15 -1.89
C ARG A 248 34.37 20.08 -1.73
N GLU A 249 34.23 21.17 -1.00
CA GLU A 249 35.38 22.05 -0.67
C GLU A 249 36.42 21.33 0.18
N ALA A 250 35.97 20.62 1.24
CA ALA A 250 36.90 19.84 2.09
C ALA A 250 37.66 18.79 1.29
N PHE A 251 36.98 18.09 0.37
CA PHE A 251 37.64 17.11 -0.52
C PHE A 251 38.67 17.76 -1.42
N SER A 252 38.40 18.94 -2.00
CA SER A 252 39.33 19.65 -2.85
C SER A 252 40.62 20.00 -2.10
N TYR A 253 40.51 20.45 -0.83
CA TYR A 253 41.67 20.70 0.03
C TYR A 253 42.42 19.43 0.42
N ALA A 254 41.72 18.34 0.72
CA ALA A 254 42.32 17.05 1.04
C ALA A 254 43.10 16.51 -0.16
N GLN A 255 42.53 16.59 -1.36
CA GLN A 255 43.18 16.19 -2.59
C GLN A 255 44.45 17.01 -2.86
N ALA A 256 44.40 18.33 -2.74
CA ALA A 256 45.56 19.20 -2.92
C ALA A 256 46.70 18.88 -1.92
N ARG A 257 46.35 18.58 -0.66
CA ARG A 257 47.32 18.14 0.37
C ARG A 257 47.94 16.80 0.02
N TYR A 258 47.13 15.85 -0.43
CA TYR A 258 47.60 14.53 -0.85
C TYR A 258 48.54 14.61 -2.07
N ASP A 259 48.17 15.38 -3.09
CA ASP A 259 48.99 15.58 -4.29
C ASP A 259 50.32 16.31 -3.99
N ALA A 260 50.31 17.20 -3.01
CA ALA A 260 51.54 17.84 -2.50
C ALA A 260 52.39 16.94 -1.58
N GLY A 261 51.98 15.68 -1.35
CA GLY A 261 52.69 14.74 -0.46
C GLY A 261 52.63 15.09 1.03
N LYS A 262 51.68 15.94 1.45
CA LYS A 262 51.52 16.44 2.82
C LYS A 262 50.52 15.66 3.65
N SER A 263 49.89 14.65 3.09
CA SER A 263 48.97 13.72 3.78
C SER A 263 49.18 12.29 3.30
N THR A 264 48.92 11.34 4.17
CA THR A 264 48.95 9.92 3.84
C THR A 264 47.69 9.51 3.09
N VAL A 265 47.72 8.35 2.40
CA VAL A 265 46.50 7.77 1.76
C VAL A 265 45.41 7.52 2.78
N PHE A 266 45.76 7.11 4.00
CA PHE A 266 44.81 6.86 5.09
C PHE A 266 44.11 8.14 5.58
N GLU A 267 44.80 9.28 5.55
CA GLU A 267 44.20 10.59 5.89
C GLU A 267 43.39 11.18 4.75
N PHE A 268 43.56 10.70 3.52
CA PHE A 268 42.83 11.14 2.34
C PHE A 268 41.49 10.40 2.17
N ASN A 269 41.46 9.09 2.49
CA ASN A 269 40.26 8.25 2.52
C ASN A 269 39.43 8.45 3.80
#